data_0f356a94b12cc3b6db97ed3cb7b34540
#
_entry.id   0f356a94b12cc3b6db97ed3cb7b34540
#
_cell.length_a   1.000
_cell.length_b   1.000
_cell.length_c   1.000
_cell.angle_alpha   90.00
_cell.angle_beta   90.00
_cell.angle_gamma   90.00
#
_symmetry.space_group_name_H-M   'P 1'
#
loop_
_entity.id
_entity.type
_entity.pdbx_description
1 polymer ?
#
loop_
_entity_poly.entity_id
_entity_poly.type
_entity_poly.pdbx_seq_one_letter_code
_entity_poly.pdbx_strand_id
1 'polypeptide(L)' 'SEIVGYYFKKGDLNYVCCERDGYFIATYGSIDVDELIKIVAGITKK' A
#
# COMPACT_ATOMS: atom_id res chain seq x y z
N SER A 1 9.60 -9.05 11.26
CA SER A 1 9.03 -7.74 11.51
C SER A 1 7.67 -7.62 10.84
N GLU A 2 6.85 -6.76 11.37
CA GLU A 2 5.50 -6.56 10.88
C GLU A 2 5.45 -5.43 9.87
N ILE A 3 4.52 -5.56 8.93
CA ILE A 3 4.20 -4.48 8.03
C ILE A 3 2.94 -3.81 8.56
N VAL A 4 3.05 -2.54 8.88
CA VAL A 4 1.92 -1.76 9.36
C VAL A 4 1.43 -0.92 8.20
N GLY A 5 0.14 -1.01 7.92
CA GLY A 5 -0.39 -0.28 6.81
C GLY A 5 -1.84 0.09 6.98
N TYR A 6 -2.31 0.93 6.10
CA TYR A 6 -3.71 1.34 6.08
C TYR A 6 -4.06 1.74 4.66
N TYR A 7 -5.34 1.84 4.41
CA TYR A 7 -5.81 2.25 3.10
C TYR A 7 -6.96 3.22 3.25
N PHE A 8 -7.20 3.99 2.20
CA PHE A 8 -8.35 4.89 2.16
C PHE A 8 -8.67 5.17 0.70
N LYS A 9 -9.84 5.74 0.49
CA LYS A 9 -10.34 6.04 -0.83
C LYS A 9 -10.63 7.52 -0.93
N LYS A 10 -10.25 8.11 -2.05
CA LYS A 10 -10.54 9.50 -2.31
C LYS A 10 -10.97 9.63 -3.77
N GLY A 11 -12.24 9.99 -3.98
CA GLY A 11 -12.79 10.01 -5.33
C GLY A 11 -12.76 8.64 -5.94
N ASP A 12 -12.16 8.52 -7.10
CA ASP A 12 -12.05 7.24 -7.79
C ASP A 12 -10.74 6.53 -7.50
N LEU A 13 -9.94 7.08 -6.61
CA LEU A 13 -8.63 6.52 -6.34
C LEU A 13 -8.61 5.81 -5.01
N ASN A 14 -7.97 4.66 -4.98
CA ASN A 14 -7.67 3.94 -3.77
C ASN A 14 -6.22 4.16 -3.42
N TYR A 15 -5.95 4.36 -2.13
CA TYR A 15 -4.60 4.60 -1.63
C TYR A 15 -4.25 3.52 -0.63
N VAL A 16 -3.04 3.00 -0.76
CA VAL A 16 -2.53 2.04 0.22
C VAL A 16 -1.18 2.55 0.67
N CYS A 17 -1.05 2.69 1.98
CA CYS A 17 0.17 3.19 2.59
C CYS A 17 0.69 2.17 3.58
N CYS A 18 1.98 1.98 3.64
CA CYS A 18 2.56 1.11 4.64
C CYS A 18 3.92 1.63 5.08
N GLU A 19 4.31 1.20 6.26
CA GLU A 19 5.58 1.58 6.83
C GLU A 19 6.29 0.34 7.34
N ARG A 20 7.55 0.22 7.01
CA ARG A 20 8.34 -0.92 7.44
C ARG A 20 9.79 -0.50 7.56
N ASP A 21 10.37 -0.77 8.72
CA ASP A 21 11.80 -0.58 8.96
C ASP A 21 12.27 0.84 8.63
N GLY A 22 11.42 1.82 8.93
CA GLY A 22 11.77 3.20 8.69
C GLY A 22 11.47 3.68 7.28
N TYR A 23 10.99 2.80 6.42
CA TYR A 23 10.58 3.19 5.07
C TYR A 23 9.09 3.41 5.02
N PHE A 24 8.69 4.41 4.28
CA PHE A 24 7.28 4.69 4.06
C PHE A 24 6.98 4.51 2.59
N ILE A 25 6.02 3.64 2.30
CA ILE A 25 5.62 3.33 0.94
C ILE A 25 4.16 3.67 0.78
N ALA A 26 3.87 4.45 -0.24
CA ALA A 26 2.48 4.80 -0.57
C ALA A 26 2.25 4.51 -2.04
N THR A 27 1.11 3.90 -2.32
CA THR A 27 0.74 3.64 -3.70
C THR A 27 -0.74 3.95 -3.88
N TYR A 28 -1.13 4.28 -5.09
CA TYR A 28 -2.51 4.65 -5.36
C TYR A 28 -2.83 4.34 -6.81
N GLY A 29 -4.12 4.26 -7.07
CA GLY A 29 -4.58 4.00 -8.41
C GLY A 29 -6.08 3.77 -8.43
N SER A 30 -6.64 3.62 -9.61
CA SER A 30 -8.06 3.36 -9.76
C SER A 30 -8.37 1.87 -9.80
N ILE A 31 -7.48 1.06 -9.29
CA ILE A 31 -7.66 -0.39 -9.20
C ILE A 31 -8.05 -0.76 -7.78
N ASP A 32 -8.44 -2.02 -7.60
CA ASP A 32 -8.87 -2.49 -6.29
C ASP A 32 -7.77 -2.41 -5.26
N VAL A 33 -8.17 -2.19 -4.02
CA VAL A 33 -7.23 -2.13 -2.90
C VAL A 33 -6.42 -3.42 -2.82
N ASP A 34 -7.05 -4.56 -3.08
CA ASP A 34 -6.33 -5.84 -3.03
C ASP A 34 -5.15 -5.85 -4.00
N GLU A 35 -5.34 -5.27 -5.19
CA GLU A 35 -4.26 -5.22 -6.16
C GLU A 35 -3.15 -4.28 -5.71
N LEU A 36 -3.53 -3.17 -5.11
CA LEU A 36 -2.54 -2.24 -4.58
C LEU A 36 -1.74 -2.88 -3.46
N ILE A 37 -2.40 -3.64 -2.60
CA ILE A 37 -1.73 -4.34 -1.52
C ILE A 37 -0.71 -5.33 -2.08
N LYS A 38 -1.06 -6.02 -3.15
CA LYS A 38 -0.14 -6.95 -3.78
C LYS A 38 1.10 -6.24 -4.30
N ILE A 39 0.91 -5.06 -4.89
CA ILE A 39 2.03 -4.28 -5.39
C ILE A 39 2.96 -3.88 -4.26
N VAL A 40 2.38 -3.37 -3.17
CA VAL A 40 3.17 -2.94 -2.02
C VAL A 40 3.90 -4.13 -1.40
N ALA A 41 3.21 -5.26 -1.28
CA ALA A 41 3.83 -6.45 -0.71
C ALA A 41 5.01 -6.91 -1.56
N GLY A 42 4.90 -6.77 -2.89
CA GLY A 42 5.99 -7.13 -3.77
C GLY A 42 7.20 -6.22 -3.58
N ILE A 43 6.95 -4.93 -3.33
CA ILE A 43 8.03 -3.99 -3.11
C ILE A 43 8.74 -4.26 -1.79
N THR A 44 7.96 -4.55 -0.75
CA THR A 44 8.52 -4.71 0.59
C THR A 44 9.06 -6.10 0.85
N LYS A 45 8.78 -7.02 -0.04
CA LYS A 45 9.24 -8.39 0.13
C LYS A 45 10.69 -8.51 -0.32
N LYS A 46 11.50 -9.11 0.52
CA LYS A 46 12.92 -9.30 0.18
C LYS A 46 13.36 -10.67 0.61
#